data_6fc12f3d8f68eb3ef0e4d1b950cdab9b
#
_entry.id   6fc12f3d8f68eb3ef0e4d1b950cdab9b
#
_cell.length_a   1.000
_cell.length_b   1.000
_cell.length_c   1.000
_cell.angle_alpha   90.00
_cell.angle_beta   90.00
_cell.angle_gamma   90.00
#
_symmetry.space_group_name_H-M   'P 1'
#
loop_
_entity.id
_entity.type
_entity.pdbx_description
1 polymer ?
#
loop_
_entity_poly.entity_id
_entity_poly.type
_entity_poly.pdbx_seq_one_letter_code
_entity_poly.pdbx_strand_id
1 'polypeptide(L)'
;DGHSHLMASNIPNCVSYDPTFAYEMAVILRDGMKRMHEKKENIFYYITAMNENYPHPAKPKDADEGILKGMYLLKETKNKGNTRVQLLGSGTILREVIDAAEILSKEYGIDSDIWSVTSFNELRKDGMETERWNLLNPDGKKKKSYVEKCLEKREGPVFAASDYIRSFSDQLRPYVNKPFYSFGTDGYGRSDTRKNLR
;
A
#
# COMPACT_ATOMS: atom_id res chain seq x y z
N ASP A 1 0.27 -6.24 17.80
CA ASP A 1 -0.94 -6.26 16.98
C ASP A 1 -0.54 -6.65 15.56
N GLY A 2 -1.27 -7.47 14.90
CA GLY A 2 -1.03 -7.84 13.49
C GLY A 2 -2.35 -7.92 12.72
N HIS A 3 -3.48 -7.55 13.34
CA HIS A 3 -4.80 -7.90 12.85
C HIS A 3 -5.77 -6.72 12.71
N SER A 4 -5.45 -5.55 13.27
CA SER A 4 -6.39 -4.43 13.38
C SER A 4 -6.95 -3.94 12.05
N HIS A 5 -6.13 -3.83 11.02
CA HIS A 5 -6.60 -3.45 9.68
C HIS A 5 -7.49 -4.51 9.01
N LEU A 6 -7.27 -5.81 9.28
CA LEU A 6 -8.18 -6.86 8.82
C LEU A 6 -9.53 -6.79 9.53
N MET A 7 -9.54 -6.49 10.83
CA MET A 7 -10.78 -6.26 11.57
C MET A 7 -11.51 -5.02 11.02
N ALA A 8 -10.80 -3.93 10.75
CA ALA A 8 -11.36 -2.73 10.14
C ALA A 8 -11.96 -3.01 8.74
N SER A 9 -11.39 -3.93 7.97
CA SER A 9 -11.89 -4.27 6.63
C SER A 9 -13.28 -4.91 6.61
N ASN A 10 -13.73 -5.46 7.74
CA ASN A 10 -15.06 -6.05 7.89
C ASN A 10 -16.16 -5.01 8.17
N ILE A 11 -15.79 -3.76 8.42
CA ILE A 11 -16.73 -2.68 8.74
C ILE A 11 -16.94 -1.85 7.47
N PRO A 12 -18.14 -1.89 6.85
CA PRO A 12 -18.35 -1.32 5.51
C PRO A 12 -18.06 0.18 5.38
N ASN A 13 -18.32 0.96 6.43
CA ASN A 13 -18.12 2.40 6.46
C ASN A 13 -16.80 2.82 7.16
N CYS A 14 -15.93 1.88 7.49
CA CYS A 14 -14.59 2.17 7.98
C CYS A 14 -13.64 2.39 6.81
N VAL A 15 -12.97 3.53 6.79
CA VAL A 15 -11.89 3.87 5.85
C VAL A 15 -10.57 3.77 6.61
N SER A 16 -9.75 2.79 6.27
CA SER A 16 -8.56 2.51 7.08
C SER A 16 -7.26 2.77 6.31
N TYR A 17 -6.31 3.42 6.98
CA TYR A 17 -5.00 3.78 6.42
C TYR A 17 -3.85 3.43 7.36
N ASP A 18 -2.72 3.07 6.76
CA ASP A 18 -1.44 2.80 7.42
C ASP A 18 -0.33 3.65 6.77
N PRO A 19 -0.36 4.99 6.98
CA PRO A 19 0.60 5.90 6.38
C PRO A 19 1.99 5.75 6.99
N THR A 20 3.03 5.95 6.16
CA THR A 20 4.43 5.99 6.58
C THR A 20 4.89 7.41 6.87
N PHE A 21 4.51 8.36 6.03
CA PHE A 21 5.04 9.72 6.08
C PHE A 21 4.01 10.75 6.57
N ALA A 22 4.49 11.81 7.23
CA ALA A 22 3.63 12.86 7.77
C ALA A 22 2.75 13.54 6.70
N TYR A 23 3.26 13.70 5.49
CA TYR A 23 2.47 14.27 4.39
C TYR A 23 1.33 13.36 3.94
N GLU A 24 1.50 12.03 4.02
CA GLU A 24 0.41 11.07 3.75
C GLU A 24 -0.68 11.24 4.79
N MET A 25 -0.30 11.28 6.08
CA MET A 25 -1.22 11.50 7.19
C MET A 25 -1.99 12.82 7.00
N ALA A 26 -1.30 13.90 6.63
CA ALA A 26 -1.93 15.20 6.42
C ALA A 26 -2.96 15.18 5.28
N VAL A 27 -2.66 14.49 4.17
CA VAL A 27 -3.58 14.34 3.03
C VAL A 27 -4.81 13.52 3.45
N ILE A 28 -4.60 12.41 4.16
CA ILE A 28 -5.68 11.52 4.63
C ILE A 28 -6.59 12.26 5.62
N LEU A 29 -6.02 12.95 6.60
CA LEU A 29 -6.80 13.70 7.61
C LEU A 29 -7.61 14.83 6.95
N ARG A 30 -7.01 15.57 6.01
CA ARG A 30 -7.71 16.62 5.26
C ARG A 30 -8.90 16.06 4.48
N ASP A 31 -8.75 14.94 3.81
CA ASP A 31 -9.84 14.27 3.09
C ASP A 31 -10.92 13.77 4.06
N GLY A 32 -10.50 13.14 5.16
CA GLY A 32 -11.41 12.65 6.20
C GLY A 32 -12.27 13.75 6.79
N MET A 33 -11.66 14.90 7.14
CA MET A 33 -12.40 16.06 7.62
C MET A 33 -13.41 16.56 6.60
N LYS A 34 -13.02 16.65 5.33
CA LYS A 34 -13.91 17.07 4.24
C LYS A 34 -15.08 16.11 4.08
N ARG A 35 -14.82 14.80 4.05
CA ARG A 35 -15.86 13.79 3.84
C ARG A 35 -16.81 13.69 5.02
N MET A 36 -16.31 13.66 6.26
CA MET A 36 -17.13 13.51 7.45
C MET A 36 -17.86 14.80 7.85
N HIS A 37 -17.19 15.98 7.78
CA HIS A 37 -17.78 17.23 8.28
C HIS A 37 -18.48 18.06 7.21
N GLU A 38 -17.87 18.22 6.02
CA GLU A 38 -18.48 19.03 4.96
C GLU A 38 -19.53 18.24 4.18
N LYS A 39 -19.17 17.04 3.72
CA LYS A 39 -20.04 16.19 2.92
C LYS A 39 -21.01 15.34 3.76
N LYS A 40 -20.75 15.22 5.05
CA LYS A 40 -21.55 14.42 6.01
C LYS A 40 -21.72 12.97 5.55
N GLU A 41 -20.69 12.38 4.94
CA GLU A 41 -20.70 10.96 4.59
C GLU A 41 -20.74 10.12 5.87
N ASN A 42 -21.52 9.04 5.85
CA ASN A 42 -21.61 8.10 6.97
C ASN A 42 -20.40 7.16 6.99
N ILE A 43 -19.24 7.70 7.28
CA ILE A 43 -17.96 6.98 7.36
C ILE A 43 -17.18 7.42 8.59
N PHE A 44 -16.21 6.61 8.99
CA PHE A 44 -15.20 7.00 9.96
C PHE A 44 -13.84 6.46 9.52
N TYR A 45 -12.78 7.09 10.01
CA TYR A 45 -11.40 6.73 9.65
C TYR A 45 -10.74 5.94 10.79
N TYR A 46 -10.06 4.87 10.42
CA TYR A 46 -9.11 4.16 11.26
C TYR A 46 -7.71 4.35 10.68
N ILE A 47 -6.82 5.03 11.42
CA ILE A 47 -5.49 5.38 10.94
C ILE A 47 -4.48 4.93 11.96
N THR A 48 -3.52 4.10 11.56
CA THR A 48 -2.37 3.75 12.38
C THR A 48 -1.28 4.80 12.26
N ALA A 49 -0.57 5.04 13.35
CA ALA A 49 0.51 6.02 13.40
C ALA A 49 1.70 5.45 14.17
N MET A 50 2.90 5.70 13.65
CA MET A 50 4.13 5.33 14.33
C MET A 50 4.50 6.37 15.39
N ASN A 51 5.06 5.91 16.49
CA ASN A 51 5.59 6.75 17.56
C ASN A 51 7.13 6.94 17.46
N GLU A 52 7.69 6.79 16.29
CA GLU A 52 9.12 6.91 16.03
C GLU A 52 9.43 8.17 15.24
N ASN A 53 10.52 8.85 15.61
CA ASN A 53 11.06 9.95 14.82
C ASN A 53 12.00 9.42 13.73
N TYR A 54 11.74 9.77 12.47
CA TYR A 54 12.57 9.45 11.32
C TYR A 54 12.47 10.55 10.25
N PRO A 55 13.45 10.65 9.35
CA PRO A 55 13.39 11.62 8.27
C PRO A 55 12.20 11.36 7.33
N HIS A 56 11.48 12.42 6.99
CA HIS A 56 10.40 12.38 6.02
C HIS A 56 10.89 13.00 4.70
N PRO A 57 10.81 12.28 3.58
CA PRO A 57 11.12 12.86 2.28
C PRO A 57 10.08 13.92 1.89
N ALA A 58 10.43 14.75 0.92
CA ALA A 58 9.45 15.64 0.31
C ALA A 58 8.33 14.82 -0.37
N LYS A 59 7.09 15.29 -0.24
CA LYS A 59 5.96 14.65 -0.92
C LYS A 59 6.18 14.67 -2.44
N PRO A 60 6.06 13.53 -3.14
CA PRO A 60 6.11 13.52 -4.59
C PRO A 60 4.99 14.39 -5.18
N LYS A 61 5.29 15.03 -6.31
CA LYS A 61 4.31 15.83 -7.03
C LYS A 61 3.12 14.93 -7.42
N ASP A 62 1.92 15.46 -7.30
CA ASP A 62 0.66 14.78 -7.67
C ASP A 62 0.36 13.46 -6.93
N ALA A 63 0.98 13.23 -5.75
CA ALA A 63 0.77 12.02 -4.96
C ALA A 63 -0.58 11.97 -4.22
N ASP A 64 -1.27 13.10 -4.03
CA ASP A 64 -2.48 13.19 -3.18
C ASP A 64 -3.55 12.17 -3.58
N GLU A 65 -3.84 12.04 -4.87
CA GLU A 65 -4.83 11.08 -5.37
C GLU A 65 -4.42 9.64 -5.05
N GLY A 66 -3.15 9.29 -5.28
CA GLY A 66 -2.63 7.95 -4.99
C GLY A 66 -2.63 7.63 -3.49
N ILE A 67 -2.29 8.60 -2.64
CA ILE A 67 -2.36 8.47 -1.18
C ILE A 67 -3.79 8.10 -0.75
N LEU A 68 -4.80 8.78 -1.29
CA LEU A 68 -6.20 8.53 -0.95
C LEU A 68 -6.76 7.24 -1.57
N LYS A 69 -6.26 6.84 -2.74
CA LYS A 69 -6.64 5.58 -3.39
C LYS A 69 -5.93 4.34 -2.83
N GLY A 70 -4.96 4.55 -1.95
CA GLY A 70 -4.30 3.48 -1.21
C GLY A 70 -2.88 3.15 -1.66
N MET A 71 -2.37 3.66 -2.80
CA MET A 71 -0.96 3.52 -3.17
C MET A 71 -0.50 4.57 -4.19
N TYR A 72 0.78 4.87 -4.16
CA TYR A 72 1.43 5.71 -5.17
C TYR A 72 2.89 5.32 -5.35
N LEU A 73 3.46 5.64 -6.51
CA LEU A 73 4.88 5.43 -6.77
C LEU A 73 5.71 6.45 -5.99
N LEU A 74 6.49 5.95 -5.03
CA LEU A 74 7.35 6.78 -4.19
C LEU A 74 8.68 7.07 -4.87
N LYS A 75 9.33 6.04 -5.40
CA LYS A 75 10.69 6.13 -5.96
C LYS A 75 10.92 5.01 -6.97
N GLU A 76 11.73 5.28 -7.97
CA GLU A 76 12.29 4.28 -8.88
C GLU A 76 13.79 4.20 -8.66
N THR A 77 14.34 2.99 -8.51
CA THR A 77 15.79 2.80 -8.65
C THR A 77 16.11 2.61 -10.12
N LYS A 78 17.23 3.15 -10.56
CA LYS A 78 17.72 3.00 -11.94
C LYS A 78 19.16 2.54 -11.88
N ASN A 79 19.37 1.33 -12.28
CA ASN A 79 20.67 0.76 -12.50
C ASN A 79 20.75 0.29 -13.96
N LYS A 80 21.91 -0.13 -14.44
CA LYS A 80 22.06 -0.67 -15.80
C LYS A 80 21.56 -2.11 -15.95
N GLY A 81 20.87 -2.65 -14.94
CA GLY A 81 20.32 -4.01 -14.95
C GLY A 81 19.03 -4.11 -15.75
N ASN A 82 18.81 -5.28 -16.37
CA ASN A 82 17.58 -5.57 -17.13
C ASN A 82 16.49 -6.21 -16.28
N THR A 83 16.72 -6.45 -15.00
CA THR A 83 15.78 -7.09 -14.09
C THR A 83 15.13 -6.04 -13.19
N ARG A 84 13.81 -6.03 -13.13
CA ARG A 84 13.03 -5.09 -12.32
C ARG A 84 12.02 -5.82 -11.45
N VAL A 85 11.78 -5.28 -10.26
CA VAL A 85 10.76 -5.77 -9.32
C VAL A 85 9.89 -4.61 -8.82
N GLN A 86 8.67 -4.95 -8.41
CA GLN A 86 7.72 -4.01 -7.82
C GLN A 86 7.69 -4.26 -6.31
N LEU A 87 8.08 -3.28 -5.52
CA LEU A 87 8.16 -3.37 -4.06
C LEU A 87 7.07 -2.49 -3.44
N LEU A 88 6.12 -3.11 -2.76
CA LEU A 88 5.01 -2.47 -2.08
C LEU A 88 5.23 -2.54 -0.58
N GLY A 89 5.19 -1.40 0.11
CA GLY A 89 5.31 -1.36 1.57
C GLY A 89 4.31 -0.40 2.20
N SER A 90 3.88 -0.69 3.43
CA SER A 90 3.01 0.18 4.23
C SER A 90 3.60 0.47 5.59
N GLY A 91 3.21 1.59 6.18
CA GLY A 91 3.56 1.97 7.54
C GLY A 91 5.06 1.84 7.84
N THR A 92 5.40 1.23 8.94
CA THR A 92 6.79 1.01 9.38
C THR A 92 7.63 0.24 8.35
N ILE A 93 7.03 -0.74 7.69
CA ILE A 93 7.76 -1.67 6.79
C ILE A 93 8.16 -0.99 5.48
N LEU A 94 7.53 0.09 5.05
CA LEU A 94 7.96 0.80 3.85
C LEU A 94 9.42 1.27 3.96
N ARG A 95 9.90 1.59 5.14
CA ARG A 95 11.31 1.99 5.35
C ARG A 95 12.26 0.82 5.08
N GLU A 96 11.93 -0.35 5.57
CA GLU A 96 12.70 -1.58 5.31
C GLU A 96 12.65 -1.97 3.81
N VAL A 97 11.52 -1.71 3.14
CA VAL A 97 11.38 -1.90 1.68
C VAL A 97 12.29 -0.95 0.91
N ILE A 98 12.43 0.31 1.35
CA ILE A 98 13.36 1.27 0.74
C ILE A 98 14.81 0.81 0.89
N ASP A 99 15.19 0.35 2.07
CA ASP A 99 16.55 -0.16 2.34
C ASP A 99 16.82 -1.44 1.53
N ALA A 100 15.86 -2.35 1.45
CA ALA A 100 15.94 -3.55 0.62
C ALA A 100 16.12 -3.22 -0.87
N ALA A 101 15.41 -2.20 -1.39
CA ALA A 101 15.58 -1.76 -2.77
C ALA A 101 16.99 -1.23 -3.05
N GLU A 102 17.63 -0.58 -2.08
CA GLU A 102 19.02 -0.13 -2.20
C GLU A 102 20.00 -1.30 -2.23
N ILE A 103 19.79 -2.31 -1.39
CA ILE A 103 20.62 -3.53 -1.38
C ILE A 103 20.46 -4.27 -2.71
N LEU A 104 19.23 -4.47 -3.19
CA LEU A 104 18.95 -5.11 -4.48
C LEU A 104 19.65 -4.40 -5.63
N SER A 105 19.64 -3.08 -5.63
CA SER A 105 20.30 -2.28 -6.67
C SER A 105 21.83 -2.35 -6.60
N LYS A 106 22.41 -2.20 -5.40
CA LYS A 106 23.86 -2.11 -5.21
C LYS A 106 24.57 -3.47 -5.31
N GLU A 107 23.97 -4.51 -4.72
CA GLU A 107 24.63 -5.81 -4.58
C GLU A 107 24.21 -6.81 -5.66
N TYR A 108 22.98 -6.71 -6.15
CA TYR A 108 22.41 -7.66 -7.10
C TYR A 108 22.12 -7.09 -8.50
N GLY A 109 22.24 -5.77 -8.67
CA GLY A 109 21.96 -5.11 -9.96
C GLY A 109 20.48 -5.19 -10.37
N ILE A 110 19.58 -5.37 -9.39
CA ILE A 110 18.14 -5.45 -9.61
C ILE A 110 17.51 -4.07 -9.38
N ASP A 111 16.82 -3.56 -10.38
CA ASP A 111 16.05 -2.32 -10.27
C ASP A 111 14.71 -2.53 -9.57
N SER A 112 14.25 -1.53 -8.86
CA SER A 112 13.01 -1.58 -8.11
C SER A 112 12.15 -0.34 -8.34
N ASP A 113 10.85 -0.54 -8.49
CA ASP A 113 9.84 0.49 -8.31
C ASP A 113 9.27 0.36 -6.91
N ILE A 114 9.43 1.40 -6.09
CA ILE A 114 9.02 1.42 -4.69
C ILE A 114 7.68 2.14 -4.58
N TRP A 115 6.69 1.45 -4.05
CA TRP A 115 5.34 1.93 -3.88
C TRP A 115 5.03 2.11 -2.40
N SER A 116 4.61 3.31 -2.00
CA SER A 116 4.00 3.50 -0.70
C SER A 116 2.55 3.07 -0.78
N VAL A 117 2.19 2.05 0.00
CA VAL A 117 0.82 1.57 0.13
C VAL A 117 0.23 2.15 1.40
N THR A 118 -0.57 3.18 1.27
CA THR A 118 -1.24 3.82 2.40
C THR A 118 -2.47 3.06 2.86
N SER A 119 -3.07 2.22 2.01
CA SER A 119 -4.22 1.38 2.37
C SER A 119 -4.39 0.16 1.46
N PHE A 120 -4.05 -1.01 1.96
CA PHE A 120 -4.42 -2.28 1.31
C PHE A 120 -5.95 -2.48 1.26
N ASN A 121 -6.67 -1.98 2.27
CA ASN A 121 -8.13 -2.12 2.35
C ASN A 121 -8.86 -1.30 1.28
N GLU A 122 -8.46 -0.06 1.04
CA GLU A 122 -9.09 0.76 -0.01
C GLU A 122 -8.76 0.23 -1.41
N LEU A 123 -7.53 -0.29 -1.61
CA LEU A 123 -7.17 -0.97 -2.86
C LEU A 123 -8.03 -2.22 -3.10
N ARG A 124 -8.28 -3.02 -2.05
CA ARG A 124 -9.16 -4.18 -2.13
C ARG A 124 -10.60 -3.78 -2.43
N LYS A 125 -11.14 -2.74 -1.76
CA LYS A 125 -12.49 -2.23 -2.03
C LYS A 125 -12.64 -1.81 -3.49
N ASP A 126 -11.71 -1.02 -4.03
CA ASP A 126 -11.69 -0.63 -5.45
C ASP A 126 -11.65 -1.85 -6.38
N GLY A 127 -10.85 -2.86 -6.02
CA GLY A 127 -10.79 -4.13 -6.76
C GLY A 127 -12.14 -4.85 -6.80
N MET A 128 -12.77 -5.03 -5.63
CA MET A 128 -14.08 -5.67 -5.50
C MET A 128 -15.19 -4.91 -6.25
N GLU A 129 -15.20 -3.58 -6.16
CA GLU A 129 -16.16 -2.74 -6.88
C GLU A 129 -15.98 -2.82 -8.39
N THR A 130 -14.73 -2.84 -8.84
CA THR A 130 -14.38 -3.02 -10.26
C THR A 130 -14.83 -4.38 -10.78
N GLU A 131 -14.57 -5.44 -10.04
CA GLU A 131 -14.99 -6.80 -10.37
C GLU A 131 -16.50 -6.92 -10.44
N ARG A 132 -17.22 -6.40 -9.43
CA ARG A 132 -18.67 -6.35 -9.40
C ARG A 132 -19.24 -5.57 -10.58
N TRP A 133 -18.66 -4.41 -10.90
CA TRP A 133 -19.10 -3.63 -12.06
C TRP A 133 -18.96 -4.42 -13.35
N ASN A 134 -17.82 -5.10 -13.55
CA ASN A 134 -17.56 -5.91 -14.74
C ASN A 134 -18.54 -7.10 -14.86
N LEU A 135 -18.92 -7.72 -13.76
CA LEU A 135 -19.92 -8.79 -13.74
C LEU A 135 -21.32 -8.29 -14.13
N LEU A 136 -21.69 -7.09 -13.67
CA LEU A 136 -23.01 -6.49 -13.96
C LEU A 136 -23.08 -5.86 -15.36
N ASN A 137 -21.93 -5.68 -16.03
CA ASN A 137 -21.85 -5.06 -17.36
C ASN A 137 -21.03 -5.94 -18.32
N PRO A 138 -21.50 -7.18 -18.63
CA PRO A 138 -20.71 -8.15 -19.42
C PRO A 138 -20.41 -7.68 -20.83
N ASP A 139 -21.33 -6.92 -21.45
CA ASP A 139 -21.18 -6.39 -22.81
C ASP A 139 -20.42 -5.04 -22.87
N GLY A 140 -20.11 -4.48 -21.70
CA GLY A 140 -19.40 -3.21 -21.59
C GLY A 140 -17.86 -3.36 -21.69
N LYS A 141 -17.19 -2.22 -21.89
CA LYS A 141 -15.72 -2.18 -21.79
C LYS A 141 -15.31 -2.49 -20.35
N LYS A 142 -14.56 -3.58 -20.14
CA LYS A 142 -14.05 -3.96 -18.82
C LYS A 142 -13.25 -2.84 -18.17
N LYS A 143 -13.58 -2.54 -16.91
CA LYS A 143 -12.82 -1.63 -16.05
C LYS A 143 -11.64 -2.38 -15.44
N LYS A 144 -10.61 -1.63 -15.12
CA LYS A 144 -9.45 -2.10 -14.35
C LYS A 144 -9.46 -1.45 -12.98
N SER A 145 -9.08 -2.21 -11.97
CA SER A 145 -8.89 -1.67 -10.62
C SER A 145 -7.74 -0.67 -10.58
N TYR A 146 -7.67 0.12 -9.51
CA TYR A 146 -6.61 1.10 -9.36
C TYR A 146 -5.22 0.44 -9.27
N VAL A 147 -5.08 -0.61 -8.48
CA VAL A 147 -3.82 -1.36 -8.36
C VAL A 147 -3.40 -1.97 -9.71
N GLU A 148 -4.34 -2.50 -10.48
CA GLU A 148 -4.06 -3.02 -11.83
C GLU A 148 -3.53 -1.91 -12.76
N LYS A 149 -4.17 -0.72 -12.76
CA LYS A 149 -3.70 0.43 -13.56
C LYS A 149 -2.31 0.90 -13.17
N CYS A 150 -1.99 0.89 -11.87
CA CYS A 150 -0.66 1.26 -11.39
C CYS A 150 0.42 0.30 -11.88
N LEU A 151 0.13 -1.00 -11.90
CA LEU A 151 1.12 -2.04 -12.14
C LEU A 151 1.15 -2.58 -13.57
N GLU A 152 0.12 -2.34 -14.41
CA GLU A 152 0.01 -2.97 -15.74
C GLU A 152 1.19 -2.68 -16.68
N LYS A 153 1.74 -1.47 -16.62
CA LYS A 153 2.87 -1.03 -17.46
C LYS A 153 4.23 -1.19 -16.77
N ARG A 154 4.26 -1.81 -15.60
CA ARG A 154 5.48 -2.05 -14.82
C ARG A 154 5.97 -3.46 -15.06
N GLU A 155 7.25 -3.66 -15.03
CA GLU A 155 7.88 -4.97 -15.27
C GLU A 155 8.16 -5.70 -13.95
N GLY A 156 8.28 -7.02 -14.04
CA GLY A 156 8.73 -7.89 -12.95
C GLY A 156 7.64 -8.29 -11.95
N PRO A 157 8.02 -9.18 -11.02
CA PRO A 157 7.15 -9.65 -9.95
C PRO A 157 6.87 -8.57 -8.92
N VAL A 158 5.79 -8.75 -8.16
CA VAL A 158 5.35 -7.85 -7.10
C VAL A 158 5.61 -8.48 -5.73
N PHE A 159 6.27 -7.74 -4.86
CA PHE A 159 6.51 -8.10 -3.46
C PHE A 159 5.81 -7.08 -2.57
N ALA A 160 4.84 -7.53 -1.77
CA ALA A 160 4.08 -6.68 -0.87
C ALA A 160 4.40 -7.03 0.59
N ALA A 161 4.79 -6.04 1.37
CA ALA A 161 5.19 -6.22 2.75
C ALA A 161 4.45 -5.26 3.69
N SER A 162 4.09 -5.75 4.88
CA SER A 162 3.49 -4.96 5.95
C SER A 162 3.90 -5.50 7.31
N ASP A 163 3.74 -4.68 8.36
CA ASP A 163 3.96 -5.09 9.75
C ASP A 163 2.82 -5.97 10.33
N TYR A 164 1.80 -6.20 9.53
CA TYR A 164 0.62 -6.98 9.88
C TYR A 164 0.74 -8.42 9.40
N ILE A 165 -0.24 -9.24 9.77
CA ILE A 165 -0.35 -10.61 9.27
C ILE A 165 -0.33 -10.64 7.74
N ARG A 166 0.35 -11.62 7.17
CA ARG A 166 0.57 -11.74 5.72
C ARG A 166 -0.71 -11.60 4.87
N SER A 167 -1.85 -12.07 5.37
CA SER A 167 -3.14 -11.95 4.67
C SER A 167 -3.58 -10.49 4.44
N PHE A 168 -3.01 -9.52 5.18
CA PHE A 168 -3.34 -8.10 4.99
C PHE A 168 -2.82 -7.57 3.64
N SER A 169 -1.60 -7.90 3.25
CA SER A 169 -1.09 -7.54 1.92
C SER A 169 -1.57 -8.52 0.85
N ASP A 170 -1.80 -9.79 1.19
CA ASP A 170 -2.21 -10.85 0.26
C ASP A 170 -3.61 -10.63 -0.33
N GLN A 171 -4.46 -9.84 0.30
CA GLN A 171 -5.78 -9.48 -0.20
C GLN A 171 -5.78 -8.77 -1.57
N LEU A 172 -4.61 -8.27 -2.03
CA LEU A 172 -4.46 -7.69 -3.37
C LEU A 172 -4.20 -8.70 -4.47
N ARG A 173 -3.81 -9.92 -4.13
CA ARG A 173 -3.44 -10.97 -5.11
C ARG A 173 -4.45 -11.14 -6.26
N PRO A 174 -5.78 -11.14 -6.04
CA PRO A 174 -6.76 -11.31 -7.12
C PRO A 174 -6.74 -10.19 -8.17
N TYR A 175 -6.22 -9.02 -7.79
CA TYR A 175 -6.24 -7.82 -8.62
C TYR A 175 -4.88 -7.48 -9.25
N VAL A 176 -3.90 -8.38 -9.13
CA VAL A 176 -2.55 -8.21 -9.68
C VAL A 176 -2.23 -9.31 -10.66
N ASN A 177 -2.16 -8.98 -11.96
CA ASN A 177 -1.89 -9.93 -13.06
C ASN A 177 -0.39 -10.20 -13.23
N LYS A 178 0.32 -10.46 -12.13
CA LYS A 178 1.77 -10.73 -12.09
C LYS A 178 2.07 -11.71 -10.95
N PRO A 179 3.23 -12.39 -10.96
CA PRO A 179 3.67 -13.12 -9.77
C PRO A 179 3.66 -12.20 -8.55
N PHE A 180 2.92 -12.58 -7.52
CA PHE A 180 2.67 -11.77 -6.33
C PHE A 180 3.08 -12.52 -5.07
N TYR A 181 3.93 -11.89 -4.28
CA TYR A 181 4.48 -12.44 -3.04
C TYR A 181 4.17 -11.52 -1.88
N SER A 182 3.57 -12.06 -0.83
CA SER A 182 3.20 -11.32 0.39
C SER A 182 4.14 -11.65 1.54
N PHE A 183 4.59 -10.63 2.24
CA PHE A 183 5.36 -10.71 3.46
C PHE A 183 4.60 -10.04 4.60
N GLY A 184 4.68 -10.62 5.77
CA GLY A 184 4.03 -10.13 6.98
C GLY A 184 4.31 -11.07 8.14
N THR A 185 3.71 -10.79 9.28
CA THR A 185 3.83 -11.62 10.47
C THR A 185 2.97 -12.87 10.35
N ASP A 186 3.52 -14.03 10.69
CA ASP A 186 2.75 -15.25 10.85
C ASP A 186 2.44 -15.45 12.34
N GLY A 187 1.17 -15.27 12.71
CA GLY A 187 0.70 -15.30 14.10
C GLY A 187 0.75 -13.93 14.78
N TYR A 188 1.15 -13.90 16.05
CA TYR A 188 1.28 -12.64 16.80
C TYR A 188 2.65 -12.01 16.62
N GLY A 189 2.68 -10.68 16.56
CA GLY A 189 3.91 -9.91 16.60
C GLY A 189 4.67 -10.11 17.93
N ARG A 190 5.96 -9.81 17.91
CA ARG A 190 6.82 -9.88 19.08
C ARG A 190 7.31 -8.47 19.43
N SER A 191 7.50 -8.22 20.73
CA SER A 191 8.10 -7.01 21.22
C SER A 191 9.56 -7.26 21.58
N ASP A 192 10.46 -6.45 21.03
CA ASP A 192 11.88 -6.46 21.35
C ASP A 192 12.47 -5.07 21.04
N THR A 193 13.78 -4.94 21.27
CA THR A 193 14.51 -3.75 20.79
C THR A 193 14.50 -3.72 19.25
N ARG A 194 14.54 -2.54 18.66
CA ARG A 194 14.56 -2.40 17.19
C ARG A 194 15.72 -3.14 16.53
N LYS A 195 16.88 -3.21 17.19
CA LYS A 195 18.03 -3.97 16.70
C LYS A 195 17.75 -5.45 16.50
N ASN A 196 16.86 -6.02 17.32
CA ASN A 196 16.51 -7.44 17.28
C ASN A 196 15.30 -7.73 16.39
N LEU A 197 14.49 -6.70 16.08
CA LEU A 197 13.29 -6.81 15.23
C LEU A 197 13.56 -6.53 13.75
N ARG A 198 14.76 -6.01 13.44
CA ARG A 198 15.21 -5.67 12.07
C ARG A 198 16.30 -6.58 11.57
#